data_6adfb371e21b901c614abd415a4d7155
#
_entry.id   6adfb371e21b901c614abd415a4d7155
#
_cell.length_a   1.000
_cell.length_b   1.000
_cell.length_c   1.000
_cell.angle_alpha   90.00
_cell.angle_beta   90.00
_cell.angle_gamma   90.00
#
_symmetry.space_group_name_H-M   'P 1'
#
loop_
_entity.id
_entity.type
_entity.pdbx_description
1 polymer ?
#
loop_
_entity_poly.entity_id
_entity_poly.type
_entity_poly.pdbx_seq_one_letter_code
_entity_poly.pdbx_strand_id
1 'polypeptide(L)'
;NHVHVACTHNADAHARVLVIHGAGGHSGALWPIASLIAAQEIDVSAIDLPLYGLTKTPHPQDIRYQDWVNVLVDYIDAHSDNRPLILVGASIGGLLASEVAAQSRHVHAVVATCLLNPQTWQAQAHMTTFGPFGVLSGLVAPLARGPITRIMIPMRWVANFRRMSRNPQLSALCARDPLGGGAQIPLGFLASFLRYQHTPPTVAVRLAHPQCDAWMPPRLSMDTLATMPQPAGCTLLQECGHFPIEEPGVSELIN
;
A
#
# COMPACT_ATOMS: atom_id res chain seq x y z
N ASN A 1 19.48 6.61 -0.48
CA ASN A 1 18.78 5.32 -0.22
C ASN A 1 19.17 4.32 -1.30
N HIS A 2 19.29 3.06 -0.93
CA HIS A 2 19.41 1.94 -1.88
C HIS A 2 18.06 1.22 -1.88
N VAL A 3 17.26 1.48 -2.91
CA VAL A 3 15.91 0.91 -3.05
C VAL A 3 16.00 -0.47 -3.70
N HIS A 4 15.41 -1.46 -3.05
CA HIS A 4 15.29 -2.80 -3.60
C HIS A 4 14.01 -2.92 -4.44
N VAL A 5 14.14 -3.52 -5.61
CA VAL A 5 13.02 -3.81 -6.52
C VAL A 5 13.19 -5.24 -7.03
N ALA A 6 12.20 -6.08 -6.79
CA ALA A 6 12.07 -7.37 -7.45
C ALA A 6 11.32 -7.15 -8.77
N CYS A 7 11.83 -7.69 -9.88
CA CYS A 7 11.21 -7.51 -11.19
C CYS A 7 11.26 -8.79 -12.04
N THR A 8 10.28 -8.91 -12.90
CA THR A 8 10.36 -9.78 -14.09
C THR A 8 10.97 -8.97 -15.22
N HIS A 9 11.53 -9.64 -16.20
CA HIS A 9 11.98 -8.99 -17.42
C HIS A 9 11.30 -9.66 -18.61
N ASN A 10 10.35 -8.94 -19.20
CA ASN A 10 9.67 -9.37 -20.42
C ASN A 10 9.79 -8.25 -21.46
N ALA A 11 10.71 -8.41 -22.41
CA ALA A 11 10.97 -7.40 -23.44
C ALA A 11 9.78 -7.21 -24.39
N ASP A 12 8.94 -8.24 -24.55
CA ASP A 12 7.77 -8.22 -25.44
C ASP A 12 6.49 -7.78 -24.74
N ALA A 13 6.55 -7.48 -23.45
CA ALA A 13 5.39 -7.02 -22.68
C ALA A 13 4.85 -5.71 -23.25
N HIS A 14 3.54 -5.67 -23.48
CA HIS A 14 2.84 -4.49 -23.99
C HIS A 14 2.51 -3.46 -22.92
N ALA A 15 2.62 -3.83 -21.63
CA ALA A 15 2.35 -2.97 -20.47
C ALA A 15 3.31 -3.29 -19.32
N ARG A 16 3.39 -2.37 -18.38
CA ARG A 16 4.15 -2.52 -17.14
C ARG A 16 3.25 -2.36 -15.93
N VAL A 17 3.55 -3.11 -14.90
CA VAL A 17 2.90 -2.99 -13.59
C VAL A 17 3.95 -2.71 -12.53
N LEU A 18 3.70 -1.72 -11.69
CA LEU A 18 4.44 -1.50 -10.44
C LEU A 18 3.55 -1.86 -9.26
N VAL A 19 3.92 -2.92 -8.56
CA VAL A 19 3.22 -3.38 -7.34
C VAL A 19 3.79 -2.64 -6.14
N ILE A 20 2.89 -1.99 -5.38
CA ILE A 20 3.21 -1.14 -4.24
C ILE A 20 2.59 -1.74 -3.00
N HIS A 21 3.42 -2.13 -2.04
CA HIS A 21 2.95 -2.72 -0.79
C HIS A 21 2.40 -1.68 0.19
N GLY A 22 1.65 -2.16 1.18
CA GLY A 22 1.19 -1.37 2.31
C GLY A 22 2.14 -1.44 3.52
N ALA A 23 1.70 -0.89 4.65
CA ALA A 23 2.43 -0.96 5.91
C ALA A 23 2.59 -2.41 6.37
N GLY A 24 3.84 -2.79 6.64
CA GLY A 24 4.17 -4.16 7.03
C GLY A 24 4.23 -5.16 5.88
N GLY A 25 4.18 -4.68 4.63
CA GLY A 25 4.43 -5.48 3.43
C GLY A 25 5.82 -5.22 2.86
N HIS A 26 6.20 -5.99 1.86
CA HIS A 26 7.40 -5.84 1.04
C HIS A 26 7.26 -6.63 -0.27
N SER A 27 8.18 -6.43 -1.22
CA SER A 27 8.15 -7.07 -2.54
C SER A 27 8.02 -8.60 -2.45
N GLY A 28 8.79 -9.25 -1.56
CA GLY A 28 8.74 -10.71 -1.38
C GLY A 28 7.38 -11.21 -0.90
N ALA A 29 6.68 -10.46 -0.03
CA ALA A 29 5.34 -10.82 0.42
C ALA A 29 4.29 -10.70 -0.71
N LEU A 30 4.46 -9.71 -1.61
CA LEU A 30 3.56 -9.50 -2.75
C LEU A 30 3.98 -10.26 -4.01
N TRP A 31 5.14 -10.94 -3.98
CA TRP A 31 5.67 -11.65 -5.15
C TRP A 31 4.74 -12.72 -5.71
N PRO A 32 3.98 -13.48 -4.90
CA PRO A 32 2.98 -14.39 -5.46
C PRO A 32 1.96 -13.71 -6.37
N ILE A 33 1.43 -12.55 -5.98
CA ILE A 33 0.51 -11.75 -6.81
C ILE A 33 1.24 -11.19 -8.02
N ALA A 34 2.44 -10.62 -7.82
CA ALA A 34 3.26 -10.06 -8.88
C ALA A 34 3.59 -11.11 -9.97
N SER A 35 3.91 -12.35 -9.58
CA SER A 35 4.17 -13.44 -10.52
C SER A 35 2.93 -13.89 -11.31
N LEU A 36 1.75 -13.87 -10.68
CA LEU A 36 0.50 -14.15 -11.39
C LEU A 36 0.20 -13.07 -12.44
N ILE A 37 0.42 -11.79 -12.12
CA ILE A 37 0.30 -10.69 -13.09
C ILE A 37 1.31 -10.87 -14.22
N ALA A 38 2.56 -11.22 -13.90
CA ALA A 38 3.60 -11.44 -14.91
C ALA A 38 3.29 -12.59 -15.86
N ALA A 39 2.55 -13.61 -15.39
CA ALA A 39 2.10 -14.72 -16.24
C ALA A 39 1.10 -14.29 -17.33
N GLN A 40 0.55 -13.06 -17.26
CA GLN A 40 -0.28 -12.44 -18.31
C GLN A 40 0.56 -11.65 -19.35
N GLU A 41 1.84 -11.99 -19.51
CA GLU A 41 2.77 -11.32 -20.44
C GLU A 41 2.98 -9.82 -20.13
N ILE A 42 2.90 -9.47 -18.87
CA ILE A 42 3.11 -8.10 -18.35
C ILE A 42 4.50 -8.03 -17.70
N ASP A 43 5.19 -6.91 -17.88
CA ASP A 43 6.46 -6.62 -17.21
C ASP A 43 6.17 -6.07 -15.81
N VAL A 44 6.53 -6.80 -14.76
CA VAL A 44 6.13 -6.49 -13.39
C VAL A 44 7.33 -6.15 -12.52
N SER A 45 7.20 -5.07 -11.78
CA SER A 45 8.12 -4.67 -10.72
C SER A 45 7.38 -4.61 -9.38
N ALA A 46 8.02 -5.07 -8.30
CA ALA A 46 7.53 -4.93 -6.95
C ALA A 46 8.63 -4.26 -6.11
N ILE A 47 8.32 -3.08 -5.57
CA ILE A 47 9.28 -2.21 -4.89
C ILE A 47 9.19 -2.39 -3.37
N ASP A 48 10.34 -2.36 -2.68
CA ASP A 48 10.42 -2.23 -1.23
C ASP A 48 10.53 -0.77 -0.85
N LEU A 49 9.49 -0.24 -0.22
CA LEU A 49 9.47 1.13 0.27
C LEU A 49 10.43 1.30 1.48
N PRO A 50 10.97 2.51 1.71
CA PRO A 50 11.81 2.78 2.88
C PRO A 50 11.18 2.26 4.18
N LEU A 51 11.98 1.68 5.06
CA LEU A 51 11.63 0.99 6.31
C LEU A 51 11.24 -0.49 6.15
N TYR A 52 11.01 -0.99 4.94
CA TYR A 52 10.56 -2.36 4.70
C TYR A 52 11.43 -3.11 3.69
N GLY A 53 11.28 -4.44 3.71
CA GLY A 53 11.96 -5.30 2.77
C GLY A 53 13.47 -5.22 2.86
N LEU A 54 14.11 -5.23 1.70
CA LEU A 54 15.56 -5.17 1.54
C LEU A 54 16.08 -3.74 1.22
N THR A 55 15.18 -2.75 1.19
CA THR A 55 15.56 -1.35 0.99
C THR A 55 16.36 -0.82 2.17
N LYS A 56 17.55 -0.28 1.88
CA LYS A 56 18.46 0.26 2.90
C LYS A 56 18.24 1.78 3.06
N THR A 57 17.90 2.15 4.27
CA THR A 57 17.64 3.53 4.66
C THR A 57 18.67 3.98 5.70
N PRO A 58 19.60 4.89 5.38
CA PRO A 58 20.65 5.32 6.32
C PRO A 58 20.12 5.94 7.62
N HIS A 59 19.03 6.67 7.52
CA HIS A 59 18.40 7.38 8.65
C HIS A 59 16.92 7.01 8.78
N PRO A 60 16.58 5.77 9.17
CA PRO A 60 15.20 5.28 9.19
C PRO A 60 14.28 6.10 10.12
N GLN A 61 14.83 6.68 11.19
CA GLN A 61 14.08 7.52 12.12
C GLN A 61 13.58 8.85 11.51
N ASP A 62 14.14 9.26 10.38
CA ASP A 62 13.79 10.52 9.72
C ASP A 62 12.79 10.32 8.55
N ILE A 63 12.47 9.06 8.19
CA ILE A 63 11.53 8.75 7.12
C ILE A 63 10.12 9.23 7.47
N ARG A 64 9.47 9.82 6.49
CA ARG A 64 8.09 10.32 6.51
C ARG A 64 7.30 9.73 5.32
N TYR A 65 5.99 9.88 5.34
CA TYR A 65 5.14 9.36 4.25
C TYR A 65 5.46 10.00 2.89
N GLN A 66 5.83 11.28 2.87
CA GLN A 66 6.28 11.97 1.65
C GLN A 66 7.52 11.31 1.02
N ASP A 67 8.40 10.71 1.81
CA ASP A 67 9.58 10.02 1.27
C ASP A 67 9.19 8.78 0.45
N TRP A 68 8.09 8.11 0.81
CA TRP A 68 7.53 7.02 0.01
C TRP A 68 7.01 7.53 -1.34
N VAL A 69 6.28 8.66 -1.33
CA VAL A 69 5.79 9.29 -2.57
C VAL A 69 6.98 9.66 -3.46
N ASN A 70 7.99 10.33 -2.91
CA ASN A 70 9.17 10.78 -3.66
C ASN A 70 9.92 9.59 -4.28
N VAL A 71 10.18 8.53 -3.50
CA VAL A 71 10.87 7.32 -3.99
C VAL A 71 10.13 6.67 -5.16
N LEU A 72 8.79 6.63 -5.10
CA LEU A 72 7.98 6.05 -6.18
C LEU A 72 7.99 6.93 -7.43
N VAL A 73 7.85 8.25 -7.27
CA VAL A 73 7.91 9.19 -8.41
C VAL A 73 9.29 9.13 -9.07
N ASP A 74 10.37 9.21 -8.28
CA ASP A 74 11.75 9.13 -8.78
C ASP A 74 12.01 7.80 -9.51
N TYR A 75 11.51 6.67 -8.95
CA TYR A 75 11.64 5.37 -9.59
C TYR A 75 10.90 5.31 -10.93
N ILE A 76 9.67 5.80 -10.98
CA ILE A 76 8.86 5.80 -12.20
C ILE A 76 9.50 6.68 -13.26
N ASP A 77 9.97 7.88 -12.91
CA ASP A 77 10.60 8.81 -13.85
C ASP A 77 11.91 8.24 -14.40
N ALA A 78 12.72 7.60 -13.54
CA ALA A 78 14.00 6.99 -13.95
C ALA A 78 13.83 5.75 -14.86
N HIS A 79 12.70 5.06 -14.78
CA HIS A 79 12.43 3.82 -15.52
C HIS A 79 11.26 3.96 -16.51
N SER A 80 10.87 5.21 -16.85
CA SER A 80 9.80 5.45 -17.81
C SER A 80 10.21 5.01 -19.21
N ASP A 81 9.30 4.37 -19.91
CA ASP A 81 9.38 4.04 -21.32
C ASP A 81 8.03 4.32 -22.02
N ASN A 82 7.85 3.92 -23.25
CA ASN A 82 6.64 4.20 -24.02
C ASN A 82 5.46 3.25 -23.70
N ARG A 83 5.68 2.24 -22.83
CA ARG A 83 4.63 1.30 -22.46
C ARG A 83 3.74 1.88 -21.37
N PRO A 84 2.42 1.59 -21.39
CA PRO A 84 1.53 1.98 -20.30
C PRO A 84 2.02 1.44 -18.96
N LEU A 85 2.07 2.27 -17.94
CA LEU A 85 2.36 1.89 -16.57
C LEU A 85 1.08 1.90 -15.73
N ILE A 86 0.78 0.77 -15.10
CA ILE A 86 -0.32 0.60 -14.16
C ILE A 86 0.28 0.43 -12.76
N LEU A 87 -0.22 1.18 -11.79
CA LEU A 87 0.14 0.99 -10.39
C LEU A 87 -0.86 0.05 -9.71
N VAL A 88 -0.35 -1.00 -9.07
CA VAL A 88 -1.17 -1.91 -8.25
C VAL A 88 -0.80 -1.71 -6.79
N GLY A 89 -1.70 -1.08 -6.04
CA GLY A 89 -1.46 -0.72 -4.65
C GLY A 89 -2.21 -1.60 -3.65
N ALA A 90 -1.49 -2.24 -2.73
CA ALA A 90 -2.06 -3.06 -1.68
C ALA A 90 -2.25 -2.26 -0.37
N SER A 91 -3.42 -2.35 0.27
CA SER A 91 -3.72 -1.67 1.54
C SER A 91 -3.48 -0.15 1.44
N ILE A 92 -2.70 0.47 2.35
CA ILE A 92 -2.33 1.89 2.24
C ILE A 92 -1.55 2.20 0.96
N GLY A 93 -0.95 1.19 0.32
CA GLY A 93 -0.33 1.31 -0.99
C GLY A 93 -1.31 1.72 -2.09
N GLY A 94 -2.62 1.44 -1.95
CA GLY A 94 -3.63 1.85 -2.93
C GLY A 94 -3.82 3.37 -2.98
N LEU A 95 -3.95 4.02 -1.82
CA LEU A 95 -4.04 5.48 -1.78
C LEU A 95 -2.69 6.14 -2.10
N LEU A 96 -1.56 5.50 -1.72
CA LEU A 96 -0.23 5.93 -2.12
C LEU A 96 -0.05 5.88 -3.65
N ALA A 97 -0.51 4.80 -4.30
CA ALA A 97 -0.49 4.69 -5.75
C ALA A 97 -1.30 5.81 -6.42
N SER A 98 -2.45 6.15 -5.85
CA SER A 98 -3.28 7.27 -6.33
C SER A 98 -2.56 8.61 -6.20
N GLU A 99 -1.88 8.86 -5.08
CA GLU A 99 -1.07 10.06 -4.86
C GLU A 99 0.09 10.16 -5.87
N VAL A 100 0.82 9.06 -6.08
CA VAL A 100 1.92 8.98 -7.06
C VAL A 100 1.40 9.22 -8.48
N ALA A 101 0.23 8.68 -8.81
CA ALA A 101 -0.40 8.92 -10.11
C ALA A 101 -0.86 10.37 -10.32
N ALA A 102 -1.15 11.11 -9.24
CA ALA A 102 -1.43 12.55 -9.32
C ALA A 102 -0.15 13.38 -9.58
N GLN A 103 1.03 12.85 -9.22
CA GLN A 103 2.31 13.57 -9.35
C GLN A 103 3.12 13.14 -10.58
N SER A 104 2.91 11.93 -11.11
CA SER A 104 3.66 11.41 -12.26
C SER A 104 2.78 11.31 -13.52
N ARG A 105 3.26 11.92 -14.60
CA ARG A 105 2.61 11.85 -15.95
C ARG A 105 2.77 10.48 -16.64
N HIS A 106 3.62 9.61 -16.11
CA HIS A 106 3.93 8.30 -16.70
C HIS A 106 2.97 7.20 -16.25
N VAL A 107 2.09 7.48 -15.29
CA VAL A 107 1.09 6.53 -14.79
C VAL A 107 -0.19 6.64 -15.65
N HIS A 108 -0.71 5.49 -16.08
CA HIS A 108 -1.88 5.40 -16.95
C HIS A 108 -3.15 4.99 -16.19
N ALA A 109 -3.00 4.16 -15.16
CA ALA A 109 -4.11 3.73 -14.32
C ALA A 109 -3.63 3.27 -12.94
N VAL A 110 -4.56 3.19 -12.00
CA VAL A 110 -4.34 2.65 -10.66
C VAL A 110 -5.35 1.54 -10.38
N VAL A 111 -4.87 0.41 -9.87
CA VAL A 111 -5.68 -0.65 -9.26
C VAL A 111 -5.34 -0.69 -7.77
N ALA A 112 -6.32 -0.48 -6.92
CA ALA A 112 -6.14 -0.48 -5.46
C ALA A 112 -6.91 -1.62 -4.83
N THR A 113 -6.28 -2.37 -3.91
CA THR A 113 -7.03 -3.35 -3.10
C THR A 113 -7.72 -2.71 -1.90
N CYS A 114 -7.33 -1.48 -1.56
CA CYS A 114 -7.94 -0.69 -0.50
C CYS A 114 -7.65 0.80 -0.76
N LEU A 115 -8.61 1.67 -0.49
CA LEU A 115 -8.45 3.13 -0.56
C LEU A 115 -8.69 3.73 0.83
N LEU A 116 -7.69 3.58 1.68
CA LEU A 116 -7.76 3.99 3.08
C LEU A 116 -7.46 5.48 3.23
N ASN A 117 -8.49 6.31 3.35
CA ASN A 117 -8.31 7.74 3.61
C ASN A 117 -8.06 7.99 5.12
N PRO A 118 -6.83 8.32 5.53
CA PRO A 118 -6.47 8.52 6.94
C PRO A 118 -7.11 9.78 7.57
N GLN A 119 -7.75 10.65 6.78
CA GLN A 119 -8.43 11.85 7.27
C GLN A 119 -9.81 11.55 7.87
N THR A 120 -10.37 10.36 7.59
CA THR A 120 -11.69 9.98 8.12
C THR A 120 -11.56 9.27 9.47
N TRP A 121 -12.43 9.61 10.42
CA TRP A 121 -12.43 8.97 11.75
C TRP A 121 -12.75 7.46 11.67
N GLN A 122 -13.57 7.05 10.70
CA GLN A 122 -13.89 5.65 10.44
C GLN A 122 -12.64 4.87 10.05
N ALA A 123 -11.85 5.40 9.12
CA ALA A 123 -10.60 4.78 8.71
C ALA A 123 -9.63 4.68 9.91
N GLN A 124 -9.46 5.76 10.67
CA GLN A 124 -8.60 5.77 11.86
C GLN A 124 -8.99 4.72 12.90
N ALA A 125 -10.30 4.51 13.10
CA ALA A 125 -10.80 3.48 14.02
C ALA A 125 -10.45 2.04 13.57
N HIS A 126 -10.35 1.79 12.25
CA HIS A 126 -10.03 0.48 11.70
C HIS A 126 -8.54 0.24 11.50
N MET A 127 -7.75 1.30 11.31
CA MET A 127 -6.32 1.20 10.97
C MET A 127 -5.48 0.55 12.08
N THR A 128 -5.82 0.81 13.34
CA THR A 128 -4.98 0.46 14.48
C THR A 128 -5.52 -0.72 15.28
N THR A 129 -4.64 -1.34 16.07
CA THR A 129 -5.01 -2.36 17.07
C THR A 129 -5.90 -1.81 18.19
N PHE A 130 -5.95 -0.49 18.33
CA PHE A 130 -6.68 0.20 19.40
C PHE A 130 -8.18 0.42 19.07
N GLY A 131 -8.64 -0.01 17.88
CA GLY A 131 -10.05 0.11 17.49
C GLY A 131 -10.57 1.55 17.57
N PRO A 132 -11.72 1.81 18.24
CA PRO A 132 -12.28 3.16 18.35
C PRO A 132 -11.33 4.19 18.96
N PHE A 133 -10.41 3.77 19.84
CA PHE A 133 -9.36 4.66 20.37
C PHE A 133 -8.33 5.07 19.32
N GLY A 134 -8.28 4.39 18.17
CA GLY A 134 -7.46 4.80 17.02
C GLY A 134 -7.79 6.20 16.52
N VAL A 135 -9.01 6.68 16.74
CA VAL A 135 -9.42 8.06 16.42
C VAL A 135 -8.57 9.09 17.17
N LEU A 136 -8.13 8.76 18.40
CA LEU A 136 -7.23 9.63 19.17
C LEU A 136 -5.88 9.81 18.48
N SER A 137 -5.45 8.88 17.60
CA SER A 137 -4.21 9.00 16.84
C SER A 137 -4.22 10.25 15.93
N GLY A 138 -5.35 10.57 15.33
CA GLY A 138 -5.54 11.78 14.54
C GLY A 138 -5.43 13.06 15.38
N LEU A 139 -5.88 13.04 16.63
CA LEU A 139 -5.78 14.16 17.57
C LEU A 139 -4.35 14.32 18.15
N VAL A 140 -3.63 13.21 18.34
CA VAL A 140 -2.28 13.20 18.92
C VAL A 140 -1.20 13.41 17.85
N ALA A 141 -1.44 13.00 16.61
CA ALA A 141 -0.48 13.14 15.51
C ALA A 141 0.07 14.57 15.33
N PRO A 142 -0.73 15.66 15.49
CA PRO A 142 -0.22 17.02 15.44
C PRO A 142 0.75 17.38 16.58
N LEU A 143 0.68 16.66 17.69
CA LEU A 143 1.54 16.85 18.87
C LEU A 143 2.88 16.13 18.73
N ALA A 144 2.99 15.17 17.82
CA ALA A 144 4.23 14.48 17.54
C ALA A 144 5.21 15.43 16.83
N ARG A 145 6.08 16.08 17.62
CA ARG A 145 7.08 17.05 17.16
C ARG A 145 8.43 16.78 17.82
N GLY A 146 9.50 17.29 17.19
CA GLY A 146 10.86 17.19 17.74
C GLY A 146 11.34 15.74 17.91
N PRO A 147 12.09 15.41 18.96
CA PRO A 147 12.72 14.10 19.15
C PRO A 147 11.75 12.91 19.20
N ILE A 148 10.50 13.14 19.65
CA ILE A 148 9.49 12.08 19.74
C ILE A 148 9.20 11.45 18.37
N THR A 149 9.28 12.22 17.30
CA THR A 149 9.04 11.73 15.94
C THR A 149 10.06 10.68 15.50
N ARG A 150 11.22 10.61 16.14
CA ARG A 150 12.32 9.67 15.82
C ARG A 150 12.24 8.37 16.61
N ILE A 151 11.30 8.25 17.55
CA ILE A 151 11.10 7.01 18.32
C ILE A 151 10.63 5.92 17.35
N MET A 152 11.36 4.80 17.34
CA MET A 152 11.09 3.64 16.51
C MET A 152 10.22 2.65 17.27
N ILE A 153 9.14 2.16 16.63
CA ILE A 153 8.23 1.16 17.21
C ILE A 153 7.96 0.05 16.19
N PRO A 154 7.76 -1.21 16.63
CA PRO A 154 7.38 -2.28 15.72
C PRO A 154 6.02 -2.01 15.07
N MET A 155 5.92 -2.20 13.75
CA MET A 155 4.67 -1.97 13.01
C MET A 155 3.51 -2.81 13.56
N ARG A 156 3.78 -4.05 14.01
CA ARG A 156 2.77 -4.95 14.61
C ARG A 156 2.11 -4.41 15.89
N TRP A 157 2.67 -3.38 16.53
CA TRP A 157 2.04 -2.75 17.69
C TRP A 157 0.96 -1.75 17.27
N VAL A 158 1.05 -1.22 16.07
CA VAL A 158 0.13 -0.22 15.53
C VAL A 158 -0.95 -0.87 14.67
N ALA A 159 -0.53 -1.70 13.72
CA ALA A 159 -1.41 -2.32 12.73
C ALA A 159 -1.98 -3.65 13.22
N ASN A 160 -3.25 -3.91 12.92
CA ASN A 160 -3.94 -5.11 13.39
C ASN A 160 -3.71 -6.32 12.45
N PHE A 161 -2.49 -6.88 12.48
CA PHE A 161 -2.14 -8.03 11.65
C PHE A 161 -2.98 -9.28 11.87
N ARG A 162 -3.73 -9.38 12.99
CA ARG A 162 -4.65 -10.51 13.22
C ARG A 162 -5.79 -10.56 12.20
N ARG A 163 -6.06 -9.44 11.52
CA ARG A 163 -7.09 -9.30 10.49
C ARG A 163 -6.52 -9.28 9.07
N MET A 164 -5.24 -9.65 8.90
CA MET A 164 -4.55 -9.60 7.60
C MET A 164 -5.11 -10.63 6.61
N SER A 165 -5.42 -11.84 7.06
CA SER A 165 -5.90 -12.93 6.22
C SER A 165 -6.95 -13.74 6.97
N ARG A 166 -7.81 -14.45 6.23
CA ARG A 166 -8.70 -15.47 6.79
C ARG A 166 -7.93 -16.65 7.39
N ASN A 167 -6.68 -16.84 6.98
CA ASN A 167 -5.76 -17.82 7.57
C ASN A 167 -4.99 -17.20 8.75
N PRO A 168 -5.24 -17.67 10.02
CA PRO A 168 -4.56 -17.14 11.19
C PRO A 168 -3.03 -17.40 11.20
N GLN A 169 -2.58 -18.47 10.55
CA GLN A 169 -1.15 -18.78 10.45
C GLN A 169 -0.43 -17.78 9.56
N LEU A 170 -1.04 -17.43 8.42
CA LEU A 170 -0.53 -16.39 7.54
C LEU A 170 -0.53 -15.02 8.22
N SER A 171 -1.61 -14.68 8.93
CA SER A 171 -1.68 -13.45 9.73
C SER A 171 -0.56 -13.37 10.78
N ALA A 172 -0.26 -14.50 11.45
CA ALA A 172 0.83 -14.57 12.42
C ALA A 172 2.21 -14.48 11.76
N LEU A 173 2.38 -15.05 10.57
CA LEU A 173 3.61 -14.95 9.78
C LEU A 173 3.86 -13.48 9.40
N CYS A 174 2.88 -12.82 8.79
CA CYS A 174 2.98 -11.40 8.42
C CYS A 174 3.33 -10.50 9.62
N ALA A 175 2.74 -10.75 10.80
CA ALA A 175 3.02 -9.97 11.99
C ALA A 175 4.45 -10.13 12.53
N ARG A 176 5.07 -11.31 12.30
CA ARG A 176 6.41 -11.66 12.80
C ARG A 176 7.52 -11.41 11.80
N ASP A 177 7.17 -11.22 10.53
CA ASP A 177 8.13 -10.99 9.46
C ASP A 177 9.01 -9.77 9.77
N PRO A 178 10.33 -9.94 9.94
CA PRO A 178 11.24 -8.84 10.27
C PRO A 178 11.34 -7.80 9.15
N LEU A 179 11.04 -8.18 7.90
CA LEU A 179 11.03 -7.29 6.74
C LEU A 179 9.68 -6.56 6.57
N GLY A 180 8.65 -7.01 7.29
CA GLY A 180 7.28 -6.53 7.19
C GLY A 180 6.69 -6.08 8.53
N GLY A 181 5.77 -6.84 9.11
CA GLY A 181 5.06 -6.48 10.35
C GLY A 181 5.97 -6.34 11.58
N GLY A 182 7.11 -7.02 11.60
CA GLY A 182 8.14 -6.89 12.64
C GLY A 182 9.07 -5.69 12.47
N ALA A 183 9.06 -5.04 11.31
CA ALA A 183 9.92 -3.90 11.03
C ALA A 183 9.64 -2.72 11.97
N GLN A 184 10.69 -1.95 12.22
CA GLN A 184 10.63 -0.75 13.06
C GLN A 184 10.26 0.47 12.21
N ILE A 185 9.29 1.26 12.67
CA ILE A 185 8.85 2.48 12.01
C ILE A 185 8.92 3.68 12.97
N PRO A 186 9.30 4.87 12.52
CA PRO A 186 9.30 6.05 13.38
C PRO A 186 7.88 6.58 13.60
N LEU A 187 7.61 7.09 14.79
CA LEU A 187 6.35 7.78 15.10
C LEU A 187 6.08 8.93 14.13
N GLY A 188 7.13 9.58 13.64
CA GLY A 188 7.03 10.65 12.64
C GLY A 188 6.46 10.17 11.30
N PHE A 189 6.74 8.93 10.88
CA PHE A 189 6.11 8.35 9.69
C PHE A 189 4.60 8.21 9.87
N LEU A 190 4.16 7.63 10.99
CA LEU A 190 2.73 7.49 11.30
C LEU A 190 2.02 8.85 11.38
N ALA A 191 2.63 9.80 12.08
CA ALA A 191 2.09 11.15 12.21
C ALA A 191 2.00 11.87 10.86
N SER A 192 2.99 11.70 9.98
CA SER A 192 2.97 12.29 8.65
C SER A 192 1.92 11.64 7.74
N PHE A 193 1.76 10.30 7.80
CA PHE A 193 0.72 9.59 7.08
C PHE A 193 -0.69 10.05 7.49
N LEU A 194 -0.97 10.12 8.80
CA LEU A 194 -2.27 10.55 9.32
C LEU A 194 -2.65 11.98 8.93
N ARG A 195 -1.65 12.84 8.66
CA ARG A 195 -1.86 14.25 8.28
C ARG A 195 -1.71 14.51 6.79
N TYR A 196 -1.32 13.48 6.03
CA TYR A 196 -1.07 13.64 4.60
C TYR A 196 -2.37 13.96 3.86
N GLN A 197 -2.34 15.02 3.06
CA GLN A 197 -3.45 15.40 2.20
C GLN A 197 -3.18 14.86 0.81
N HIS A 198 -3.92 13.81 0.43
CA HIS A 198 -3.78 13.16 -0.85
C HIS A 198 -4.43 13.98 -1.95
N THR A 199 -3.74 14.06 -3.08
CA THR A 199 -4.22 14.69 -4.29
C THR A 199 -4.92 13.63 -5.15
N PRO A 200 -6.18 13.82 -5.55
CA PRO A 200 -6.85 12.87 -6.43
C PRO A 200 -6.16 12.84 -7.81
N PRO A 201 -5.87 11.65 -8.37
CA PRO A 201 -5.25 11.53 -9.68
C PRO A 201 -6.24 11.84 -10.81
N THR A 202 -5.71 12.24 -11.96
CA THR A 202 -6.50 12.45 -13.17
C THR A 202 -6.65 11.20 -14.03
N VAL A 203 -5.99 10.11 -13.66
CA VAL A 203 -6.09 8.80 -14.31
C VAL A 203 -7.19 7.95 -13.71
N ALA A 204 -7.58 6.90 -14.41
CA ALA A 204 -8.57 5.95 -13.93
C ALA A 204 -8.11 5.21 -12.67
N VAL A 205 -8.97 5.15 -11.66
CA VAL A 205 -8.74 4.38 -10.42
C VAL A 205 -9.79 3.29 -10.30
N ARG A 206 -9.35 2.03 -10.29
CA ARG A 206 -10.17 0.85 -10.06
C ARG A 206 -9.93 0.31 -8.67
N LEU A 207 -11.00 -0.03 -7.97
CA LEU A 207 -10.95 -0.70 -6.68
C LEU A 207 -11.21 -2.20 -6.86
N ALA A 208 -10.27 -3.04 -6.45
CA ALA A 208 -10.40 -4.49 -6.36
C ALA A 208 -10.33 -4.89 -4.89
N HIS A 209 -11.45 -4.73 -4.17
CA HIS A 209 -11.46 -4.82 -2.70
C HIS A 209 -11.79 -6.23 -2.22
N PRO A 210 -11.01 -6.81 -1.28
CA PRO A 210 -11.34 -8.11 -0.69
C PRO A 210 -12.72 -8.10 -0.01
N GLN A 211 -13.58 -9.03 -0.38
CA GLN A 211 -14.96 -9.11 0.13
C GLN A 211 -15.01 -9.37 1.64
N CYS A 212 -14.12 -10.27 2.11
CA CYS A 212 -14.07 -10.69 3.50
C CYS A 212 -13.00 -9.94 4.31
N ASP A 213 -12.71 -8.67 3.93
CA ASP A 213 -11.74 -7.85 4.63
C ASP A 213 -12.21 -7.51 6.06
N ALA A 214 -11.65 -8.24 7.03
CA ALA A 214 -11.96 -8.02 8.45
C ALA A 214 -11.24 -6.80 9.02
N TRP A 215 -10.25 -6.26 8.31
CA TRP A 215 -9.49 -5.10 8.75
C TRP A 215 -10.14 -3.80 8.28
N MET A 216 -10.42 -3.70 6.99
CA MET A 216 -10.99 -2.49 6.39
C MET A 216 -12.29 -2.83 5.66
N PRO A 217 -13.46 -2.39 6.15
CA PRO A 217 -14.72 -2.63 5.47
C PRO A 217 -14.71 -2.06 4.05
N PRO A 218 -15.18 -2.80 3.02
CA PRO A 218 -15.21 -2.36 1.62
C PRO A 218 -15.85 -0.99 1.41
N ARG A 219 -16.90 -0.69 2.17
CA ARG A 219 -17.62 0.58 2.10
C ARG A 219 -16.69 1.79 2.23
N LEU A 220 -15.71 1.77 3.15
CA LEU A 220 -14.81 2.90 3.36
C LEU A 220 -13.93 3.18 2.15
N SER A 221 -13.47 2.12 1.46
CA SER A 221 -12.74 2.26 0.21
C SER A 221 -13.64 2.73 -0.94
N MET A 222 -14.87 2.26 -0.99
CA MET A 222 -15.86 2.69 -2.00
C MET A 222 -16.23 4.17 -1.82
N ASP A 223 -16.43 4.62 -0.57
CA ASP A 223 -16.69 6.02 -0.26
C ASP A 223 -15.51 6.92 -0.71
N THR A 224 -14.27 6.45 -0.53
CA THR A 224 -13.07 7.15 -1.02
C THR A 224 -13.01 7.13 -2.55
N LEU A 225 -13.27 5.99 -3.19
CA LEU A 225 -13.31 5.88 -4.66
C LEU A 225 -14.30 6.87 -5.28
N ALA A 226 -15.47 7.03 -4.67
CA ALA A 226 -16.51 7.94 -5.14
C ALA A 226 -16.07 9.43 -5.16
N THR A 227 -15.02 9.77 -4.40
CA THR A 227 -14.42 11.13 -4.43
C THR A 227 -13.37 11.33 -5.51
N MET A 228 -12.94 10.26 -6.20
CA MET A 228 -11.94 10.34 -7.26
C MET A 228 -12.54 10.97 -8.54
N PRO A 229 -11.76 11.74 -9.31
CA PRO A 229 -12.26 12.36 -10.56
C PRO A 229 -12.63 11.32 -11.63
N GLN A 230 -11.93 10.19 -11.69
CA GLN A 230 -12.15 9.11 -12.66
C GLN A 230 -12.27 7.73 -11.97
N PRO A 231 -13.39 7.46 -11.27
CA PRO A 231 -13.63 6.15 -10.68
C PRO A 231 -13.93 5.13 -11.78
N ALA A 232 -13.09 4.10 -11.91
CA ALA A 232 -13.21 3.05 -12.93
C ALA A 232 -13.97 1.81 -12.44
N GLY A 233 -14.72 1.93 -11.35
CA GLY A 233 -15.53 0.88 -10.78
C GLY A 233 -14.88 0.13 -9.62
N CYS A 234 -15.67 -0.74 -9.01
CA CYS A 234 -15.27 -1.58 -7.87
C CYS A 234 -15.60 -3.03 -8.16
N THR A 235 -14.64 -3.92 -7.94
CA THR A 235 -14.81 -5.37 -7.91
C THR A 235 -14.61 -5.84 -6.47
N LEU A 236 -15.54 -6.64 -5.93
CA LEU A 236 -15.37 -7.32 -4.64
C LEU A 236 -14.73 -8.68 -4.90
N LEU A 237 -13.48 -8.85 -4.47
CA LEU A 237 -12.75 -10.10 -4.59
C LEU A 237 -13.34 -11.15 -3.66
N GLN A 238 -13.94 -12.17 -4.25
CA GLN A 238 -14.71 -13.17 -3.52
C GLN A 238 -13.81 -13.99 -2.57
N GLU A 239 -14.32 -14.31 -1.39
CA GLU A 239 -13.67 -15.17 -0.40
C GLU A 239 -12.27 -14.70 0.07
N CYS A 240 -11.82 -13.49 -0.25
CA CYS A 240 -10.52 -12.93 0.14
C CYS A 240 -10.56 -12.14 1.44
N GLY A 241 -9.53 -12.30 2.26
CA GLY A 241 -9.18 -11.40 3.37
C GLY A 241 -8.39 -10.18 2.91
N HIS A 242 -7.95 -9.33 3.85
CA HIS A 242 -7.22 -8.08 3.56
C HIS A 242 -6.00 -8.28 2.66
N PHE A 243 -5.27 -9.38 2.83
CA PHE A 243 -4.21 -9.83 1.93
C PHE A 243 -4.83 -10.80 0.91
N PRO A 244 -5.09 -10.37 -0.33
CA PRO A 244 -5.95 -11.10 -1.28
C PRO A 244 -5.19 -12.20 -2.02
N ILE A 245 -4.93 -13.32 -1.34
CA ILE A 245 -4.27 -14.50 -1.91
C ILE A 245 -5.15 -15.75 -1.90
N GLU A 246 -6.37 -15.63 -1.36
CA GLU A 246 -7.33 -16.72 -1.34
C GLU A 246 -8.11 -16.77 -2.67
N GLU A 247 -8.42 -18.01 -3.13
CA GLU A 247 -9.28 -18.22 -4.30
C GLU A 247 -10.78 -18.12 -3.90
N PRO A 248 -11.64 -17.66 -4.81
CA PRO A 248 -11.39 -17.26 -6.21
C PRO A 248 -10.91 -15.81 -6.35
N GLY A 249 -10.82 -15.03 -5.27
CA GLY A 249 -10.57 -13.60 -5.32
C GLY A 249 -9.20 -13.22 -5.87
N VAL A 250 -8.14 -14.03 -5.67
CA VAL A 250 -6.84 -13.75 -6.28
C VAL A 250 -6.92 -13.86 -7.81
N SER A 251 -7.65 -14.86 -8.33
CA SER A 251 -7.90 -14.97 -9.77
C SER A 251 -8.71 -13.79 -10.31
N GLU A 252 -9.69 -13.30 -9.55
CA GLU A 252 -10.47 -12.10 -9.91
C GLU A 252 -9.64 -10.82 -9.90
N LEU A 253 -8.59 -10.75 -9.06
CA LEU A 253 -7.67 -9.60 -9.02
C LEU A 253 -6.78 -9.56 -10.27
N ILE A 254 -6.42 -10.73 -10.81
CA ILE A 254 -5.49 -10.85 -11.95
C ILE A 254 -6.20 -10.67 -13.29
N ASN A 255 -7.48 -11.02 -13.39
CA ASN A 255 -8.32 -10.89 -14.60
C ASN A 255 -8.94 -9.49 -14.72
#